data_56162a74602c30af6cade72cc7febad9
#
_entry.id   56162a74602c30af6cade72cc7febad9
#
_cell.length_a   1.000
_cell.length_b   1.000
_cell.length_c   1.000
_cell.angle_alpha   90.00
_cell.angle_beta   90.00
_cell.angle_gamma   90.00
#
_symmetry.space_group_name_H-M   'P 1'
#
loop_
_entity.id
_entity.type
_entity.pdbx_description
1 polymer ?
#
loop_
_entity_poly.entity_id
_entity_poly.type
_entity_poly.pdbx_seq_one_letter_code
_entity_poly.pdbx_strand_id
1 'polypeptide(L)'
;NFVCQNTAEKDDIYRVRVLQSPCFHGILIILVKWRYLTLRIMHVMGGGDVGGAKTQIMNTVTGLNRNNDVMLISFRAGPFADEARERGIDVRVIERHNPFRAARTMRDLVDAFKPDIIHCHGGRANLMGAMVRRSRQVPIVTTVHSDYRLDYLGSPLKQYTLGTANAIALRFLDFYQPVADRMARTLIERGFDPERIVKIYNGMDFDRPKGEFDRVAYLRDTYGAEIEDGDVLCGIAARLTAVKDIATTIRGFAEALKSAPQLRLFIAGDGEDEDMLKKLCDQLGVRERVTFCGWVSPVMPFFRAMDINLLSSVSETFPYSILEGVCAGCATICSDVGGMPELIDTGENGYIFPVGDDKRLAEYLVRLGNDAALRQKFADALYEKASRDFSRDKMCERQMENYRHLLARFHRPKNERESIVICGAYGRGNAGDDAILEAMCRRCASSIPNAPSALCRADRRKRA
;
A
#
# COMPACT_ATOMS: atom_id res chain seq x y z
N ASN A 1 -3.48 -12.61 -24.72
CA ASN A 1 -3.83 -13.41 -23.55
C ASN A 1 -5.21 -14.04 -23.80
N PHE A 2 -5.25 -15.33 -24.08
CA PHE A 2 -6.49 -16.10 -24.16
C PHE A 2 -6.59 -16.98 -22.93
N VAL A 3 -7.79 -17.06 -22.36
CA VAL A 3 -8.13 -17.98 -21.26
C VAL A 3 -8.88 -19.15 -21.86
N CYS A 4 -8.39 -20.36 -21.67
CA CYS A 4 -9.05 -21.58 -22.13
C CYS A 4 -9.53 -22.36 -20.89
N GLN A 5 -10.81 -22.65 -20.80
CA GLN A 5 -11.39 -23.54 -19.80
C GLN A 5 -11.35 -24.98 -20.29
N ASN A 6 -10.87 -25.88 -19.45
CA ASN A 6 -10.96 -27.31 -19.71
C ASN A 6 -12.26 -27.85 -19.10
N THR A 7 -13.09 -28.52 -19.90
CA THR A 7 -14.40 -29.00 -19.50
C THR A 7 -14.41 -30.29 -18.65
N ALA A 8 -13.23 -30.84 -18.33
CA ALA A 8 -13.11 -32.11 -17.60
C ALA A 8 -13.01 -31.99 -16.08
N GLU A 9 -12.53 -30.84 -15.56
CA GLU A 9 -12.57 -30.50 -14.13
C GLU A 9 -12.91 -29.02 -14.00
N LYS A 10 -13.99 -28.71 -13.29
CA LYS A 10 -14.60 -27.36 -13.22
C LYS A 10 -13.70 -26.26 -12.66
N ASP A 11 -12.52 -26.56 -12.12
CA ASP A 11 -11.71 -25.64 -11.33
C ASP A 11 -10.29 -25.36 -11.90
N ASP A 12 -9.95 -25.92 -13.05
CA ASP A 12 -8.62 -25.72 -13.65
C ASP A 12 -8.64 -24.70 -14.80
N ILE A 13 -8.03 -23.53 -14.57
CA ILE A 13 -7.83 -22.54 -15.62
C ILE A 13 -6.34 -22.43 -15.95
N TYR A 14 -6.08 -22.43 -17.24
CA TYR A 14 -4.74 -22.28 -17.80
C TYR A 14 -4.56 -20.88 -18.39
N ARG A 15 -3.53 -20.16 -17.95
CA ARG A 15 -3.13 -18.92 -18.64
C ARG A 15 -2.25 -19.26 -19.81
N VAL A 16 -2.73 -18.98 -21.00
CA VAL A 16 -1.95 -19.15 -22.22
C VAL A 16 -1.02 -17.96 -22.39
N ARG A 17 0.28 -18.19 -22.26
CA ARG A 17 1.29 -17.21 -22.64
C ARG A 17 1.78 -17.55 -24.03
N VAL A 18 1.38 -16.74 -25.01
CA VAL A 18 1.87 -16.84 -26.40
C VAL A 18 3.16 -16.02 -26.49
N LEU A 19 4.26 -16.69 -26.71
CA LEU A 19 5.54 -16.04 -27.04
C LEU A 19 5.72 -16.12 -28.55
N GLN A 20 5.58 -14.98 -29.26
CA GLN A 20 6.04 -14.85 -30.63
C GLN A 20 7.56 -14.58 -30.59
N SER A 21 8.34 -15.48 -31.16
CA SER A 21 9.75 -15.25 -31.40
C SER A 21 9.92 -14.61 -32.80
N PRO A 22 10.66 -13.51 -32.92
CA PRO A 22 10.95 -12.92 -34.24
C PRO A 22 11.71 -13.87 -35.18
N CYS A 23 12.25 -14.96 -34.66
CA CYS A 23 13.07 -15.91 -35.42
C CYS A 23 12.34 -17.18 -35.88
N PHE A 24 11.04 -17.35 -35.53
CA PHE A 24 10.31 -18.59 -35.84
C PHE A 24 8.86 -18.34 -36.26
N HIS A 25 8.42 -19.06 -37.32
CA HIS A 25 7.02 -19.10 -37.78
C HIS A 25 6.12 -20.01 -36.89
N GLY A 26 6.49 -20.23 -35.64
CA GLY A 26 5.77 -21.07 -34.71
C GLY A 26 5.25 -20.29 -33.48
N ILE A 27 4.10 -20.72 -32.95
CA ILE A 27 3.50 -20.20 -31.72
C ILE A 27 3.88 -21.14 -30.58
N LEU A 28 4.65 -20.65 -29.59
CA LEU A 28 4.90 -21.38 -28.35
C LEU A 28 3.78 -21.06 -27.34
N ILE A 29 2.97 -22.05 -27.03
CA ILE A 29 1.91 -21.95 -26.04
C ILE A 29 2.42 -22.53 -24.72
N ILE A 30 2.61 -21.70 -23.70
CA ILE A 30 2.93 -22.13 -22.34
C ILE A 30 1.63 -22.13 -21.55
N LEU A 31 1.14 -23.33 -21.21
CA LEU A 31 -0.02 -23.51 -20.33
C LEU A 31 0.47 -23.52 -18.89
N VAL A 32 0.16 -22.47 -18.11
CA VAL A 32 0.42 -22.44 -16.68
C VAL A 32 -0.90 -22.75 -15.97
N LYS A 33 -0.94 -23.86 -15.23
CA LYS A 33 -2.11 -24.25 -14.44
C LYS A 33 -2.29 -23.24 -13.30
N TRP A 34 -3.44 -22.54 -13.34
CA TRP A 34 -3.83 -21.62 -12.25
C TRP A 34 -4.96 -22.23 -11.44
N ARG A 35 -4.68 -22.54 -10.19
CA ARG A 35 -5.62 -23.24 -9.32
C ARG A 35 -6.67 -22.32 -8.67
N TYR A 36 -6.51 -20.98 -8.74
CA TYR A 36 -7.35 -20.06 -7.96
C TYR A 36 -7.80 -18.84 -8.78
N LEU A 37 -9.03 -18.88 -9.28
CA LEU A 37 -9.69 -17.69 -9.85
C LEU A 37 -10.22 -16.78 -8.75
N THR A 38 -10.92 -17.38 -7.79
CA THR A 38 -11.50 -16.70 -6.62
C THR A 38 -10.79 -17.21 -5.37
N LEU A 39 -10.33 -16.31 -4.53
CA LEU A 39 -9.68 -16.64 -3.25
C LEU A 39 -10.63 -16.35 -2.09
N ARG A 40 -10.51 -17.14 -1.03
CA ARG A 40 -11.11 -16.88 0.29
C ARG A 40 -10.06 -16.21 1.15
N ILE A 41 -10.22 -14.90 1.37
CA ILE A 41 -9.22 -14.05 2.01
C ILE A 41 -9.75 -13.60 3.36
N MET A 42 -9.00 -13.89 4.42
CA MET A 42 -9.35 -13.44 5.77
C MET A 42 -8.42 -12.30 6.18
N HIS A 43 -8.93 -11.06 6.16
CA HIS A 43 -8.23 -9.91 6.72
C HIS A 43 -8.44 -9.83 8.22
N VAL A 44 -7.39 -9.51 8.96
CA VAL A 44 -7.41 -9.43 10.44
C VAL A 44 -6.80 -8.10 10.88
N MET A 45 -7.57 -7.28 11.61
CA MET A 45 -7.06 -6.02 12.13
C MET A 45 -7.17 -5.93 13.65
N GLY A 46 -6.23 -5.19 14.26
CA GLY A 46 -6.14 -5.01 15.71
C GLY A 46 -7.26 -4.20 16.34
N GLY A 47 -8.01 -3.46 15.54
CA GLY A 47 -8.98 -2.48 15.97
C GLY A 47 -8.34 -1.12 16.23
N GLY A 48 -8.57 -0.16 15.36
CA GLY A 48 -8.22 1.25 15.45
C GLY A 48 -9.07 1.98 14.43
N ASP A 49 -9.77 3.02 14.87
CA ASP A 49 -10.82 3.62 14.05
C ASP A 49 -10.34 4.79 13.19
N VAL A 50 -9.03 5.13 13.24
CA VAL A 50 -8.48 6.31 12.58
C VAL A 50 -7.10 6.07 11.96
N GLY A 51 -6.80 6.82 10.91
CA GLY A 51 -5.48 6.89 10.27
C GLY A 51 -5.32 6.07 8.99
N GLY A 52 -4.17 6.24 8.34
CA GLY A 52 -3.89 5.68 7.01
C GLY A 52 -3.99 4.16 6.91
N ALA A 53 -3.71 3.41 8.00
CA ALA A 53 -3.88 1.97 8.03
C ALA A 53 -5.36 1.56 7.84
N LYS A 54 -6.30 2.28 8.49
CA LYS A 54 -7.75 2.09 8.29
C LYS A 54 -8.13 2.26 6.82
N THR A 55 -7.70 3.37 6.22
CA THR A 55 -8.00 3.70 4.82
C THR A 55 -7.45 2.63 3.88
N GLN A 56 -6.21 2.18 4.11
CA GLN A 56 -5.59 1.13 3.29
C GLN A 56 -6.36 -0.19 3.38
N ILE A 57 -6.72 -0.63 4.59
CA ILE A 57 -7.46 -1.88 4.79
C ILE A 57 -8.82 -1.78 4.09
N MET A 58 -9.54 -0.67 4.30
CA MET A 58 -10.86 -0.46 3.69
C MET A 58 -10.78 -0.49 2.16
N ASN A 59 -9.83 0.22 1.56
CA ASN A 59 -9.60 0.22 0.11
C ASN A 59 -9.27 -1.20 -0.40
N THR A 60 -8.42 -1.93 0.32
CA THR A 60 -8.01 -3.29 -0.04
C THR A 60 -9.18 -4.26 0.03
N VAL A 61 -9.89 -4.34 1.18
CA VAL A 61 -10.97 -5.31 1.37
C VAL A 61 -12.15 -5.03 0.43
N THR A 62 -12.49 -3.74 0.22
CA THR A 62 -13.57 -3.34 -0.70
C THR A 62 -13.20 -3.69 -2.16
N GLY A 63 -11.96 -3.43 -2.57
CA GLY A 63 -11.51 -3.74 -3.92
C GLY A 63 -11.42 -5.24 -4.19
N LEU A 64 -10.90 -6.02 -3.24
CA LEU A 64 -10.77 -7.47 -3.35
C LEU A 64 -12.11 -8.19 -3.30
N ASN A 65 -13.07 -7.69 -2.52
CA ASN A 65 -14.40 -8.30 -2.36
C ASN A 65 -15.25 -8.30 -3.64
N ARG A 66 -14.85 -7.53 -4.66
CA ARG A 66 -15.53 -7.52 -5.97
C ARG A 66 -15.46 -8.87 -6.69
N ASN A 67 -14.36 -9.62 -6.49
CA ASN A 67 -14.07 -10.85 -7.24
C ASN A 67 -13.57 -11.99 -6.35
N ASN A 68 -13.64 -11.86 -5.03
CA ASN A 68 -13.16 -12.84 -4.06
C ASN A 68 -14.10 -12.91 -2.86
N ASP A 69 -14.00 -13.98 -2.08
CA ASP A 69 -14.70 -14.10 -0.81
C ASP A 69 -13.83 -13.45 0.29
N VAL A 70 -14.22 -12.27 0.76
CA VAL A 70 -13.45 -11.54 1.77
C VAL A 70 -14.18 -11.52 3.11
N MET A 71 -13.50 -12.00 4.17
CA MET A 71 -13.92 -11.85 5.55
C MET A 71 -12.97 -10.89 6.28
N LEU A 72 -13.51 -9.95 7.05
CA LEU A 72 -12.76 -9.04 7.91
C LEU A 72 -12.99 -9.37 9.38
N ILE A 73 -11.92 -9.72 10.10
CA ILE A 73 -11.94 -9.86 11.56
C ILE A 73 -11.45 -8.54 12.17
N SER A 74 -12.28 -7.95 13.03
CA SER A 74 -11.91 -6.82 13.89
C SER A 74 -11.88 -7.25 15.34
N PHE A 75 -10.85 -6.87 16.11
CA PHE A 75 -10.80 -7.12 17.55
C PHE A 75 -11.47 -6.02 18.37
N ARG A 76 -12.21 -5.12 17.74
CA ARG A 76 -12.98 -4.06 18.37
C ARG A 76 -14.21 -3.76 17.54
N ALA A 77 -15.35 -3.59 18.19
CA ALA A 77 -16.50 -2.95 17.58
C ALA A 77 -16.24 -1.45 17.42
N GLY A 78 -16.91 -0.81 16.47
CA GLY A 78 -16.80 0.62 16.25
C GLY A 78 -17.00 1.03 14.79
N PRO A 79 -16.86 2.33 14.48
CA PRO A 79 -17.19 2.91 13.17
C PRO A 79 -16.50 2.23 11.98
N PHE A 80 -15.28 1.71 12.17
CA PHE A 80 -14.59 0.98 11.11
C PHE A 80 -15.29 -0.33 10.72
N ALA A 81 -15.72 -1.11 11.73
CA ALA A 81 -16.40 -2.38 11.47
C ALA A 81 -17.80 -2.14 10.86
N ASP A 82 -18.46 -1.04 11.25
CA ASP A 82 -19.77 -0.68 10.72
C ASP A 82 -19.67 -0.18 9.29
N GLU A 83 -18.72 0.70 8.98
CA GLU A 83 -18.42 1.14 7.62
C GLU A 83 -18.07 -0.02 6.67
N ALA A 84 -17.31 -1.01 7.17
CA ALA A 84 -17.00 -2.18 6.36
C ALA A 84 -18.26 -3.03 6.04
N ARG A 85 -19.19 -3.17 7.01
CA ARG A 85 -20.48 -3.86 6.78
C ARG A 85 -21.35 -3.11 5.77
N GLU A 86 -21.43 -1.78 5.88
CA GLU A 86 -22.17 -0.93 4.94
C GLU A 86 -21.64 -1.08 3.51
N ARG A 87 -20.34 -1.35 3.35
CA ARG A 87 -19.69 -1.64 2.06
C ARG A 87 -19.84 -3.10 1.62
N GLY A 88 -20.63 -3.92 2.33
CA GLY A 88 -20.93 -5.31 1.95
C GLY A 88 -19.83 -6.31 2.29
N ILE A 89 -18.92 -6.00 3.22
CA ILE A 89 -17.89 -6.94 3.69
C ILE A 89 -18.45 -7.82 4.81
N ASP A 90 -18.16 -9.14 4.80
CA ASP A 90 -18.44 -10.03 5.94
C ASP A 90 -17.50 -9.69 7.11
N VAL A 91 -18.03 -8.97 8.10
CA VAL A 91 -17.27 -8.50 9.26
C VAL A 91 -17.60 -9.32 10.50
N ARG A 92 -16.58 -9.91 11.12
CA ARG A 92 -16.66 -10.61 12.40
C ARG A 92 -15.91 -9.85 13.48
N VAL A 93 -16.57 -9.54 14.58
CA VAL A 93 -15.98 -8.82 15.71
C VAL A 93 -15.65 -9.80 16.82
N ILE A 94 -14.41 -9.78 17.31
CA ILE A 94 -13.93 -10.61 18.42
C ILE A 94 -13.59 -9.72 19.61
N GLU A 95 -14.57 -9.39 20.42
CA GLU A 95 -14.39 -8.60 21.66
C GLU A 95 -13.94 -9.47 22.83
N ARG A 96 -12.73 -9.99 22.76
CA ARG A 96 -12.13 -10.79 23.83
C ARG A 96 -10.85 -10.15 24.33
N HIS A 97 -10.82 -9.78 25.62
CA HIS A 97 -9.62 -9.21 26.25
C HIS A 97 -8.52 -10.26 26.42
N ASN A 98 -8.89 -11.52 26.71
CA ASN A 98 -7.93 -12.61 26.85
C ASN A 98 -7.45 -13.08 25.47
N PRO A 99 -6.13 -12.99 25.17
CA PRO A 99 -5.58 -13.30 23.85
C PRO A 99 -5.75 -14.79 23.46
N PHE A 100 -5.72 -15.71 24.43
CA PHE A 100 -5.91 -17.14 24.17
C PHE A 100 -7.35 -17.46 23.77
N ARG A 101 -8.32 -16.81 24.41
CA ARG A 101 -9.75 -16.93 24.03
C ARG A 101 -10.01 -16.30 22.67
N ALA A 102 -9.41 -15.13 22.39
CA ALA A 102 -9.52 -14.47 21.09
C ALA A 102 -8.93 -15.36 19.96
N ALA A 103 -7.75 -15.96 20.19
CA ALA A 103 -7.12 -16.87 19.24
C ALA A 103 -7.94 -18.15 19.03
N ARG A 104 -8.65 -18.67 20.07
CA ARG A 104 -9.56 -19.80 19.92
C ARG A 104 -10.74 -19.44 19.01
N THR A 105 -11.41 -18.31 19.28
CA THR A 105 -12.53 -17.85 18.45
C THR A 105 -12.06 -17.60 16.99
N MET A 106 -10.86 -17.03 16.80
CA MET A 106 -10.29 -16.86 15.46
C MET A 106 -10.05 -18.19 14.76
N ARG A 107 -9.57 -19.24 15.47
CA ARG A 107 -9.41 -20.58 14.91
C ARG A 107 -10.74 -21.19 14.46
N ASP A 108 -11.80 -21.03 15.28
CA ASP A 108 -13.12 -21.51 14.95
C ASP A 108 -13.64 -20.83 13.66
N LEU A 109 -13.37 -19.53 13.49
CA LEU A 109 -13.68 -18.79 12.24
C LEU A 109 -12.84 -19.25 11.06
N VAL A 110 -11.55 -19.55 11.26
CA VAL A 110 -10.67 -20.10 10.20
C VAL A 110 -11.20 -21.46 9.75
N ASP A 111 -11.62 -22.33 10.68
CA ASP A 111 -12.16 -23.65 10.37
C ASP A 111 -13.51 -23.57 9.62
N ALA A 112 -14.35 -22.60 9.97
CA ALA A 112 -15.64 -22.38 9.31
C ALA A 112 -15.50 -21.73 7.93
N PHE A 113 -14.68 -20.67 7.83
CA PHE A 113 -14.48 -19.90 6.59
C PHE A 113 -13.52 -20.60 5.63
N LYS A 114 -12.56 -21.38 6.13
CA LYS A 114 -11.51 -22.08 5.34
C LYS A 114 -10.76 -21.13 4.40
N PRO A 115 -10.12 -20.08 4.91
CA PRO A 115 -9.42 -19.12 4.06
C PRO A 115 -8.24 -19.77 3.34
N ASP A 116 -7.99 -19.34 2.10
CA ASP A 116 -6.76 -19.69 1.37
C ASP A 116 -5.56 -18.92 1.95
N ILE A 117 -5.80 -17.69 2.44
CA ILE A 117 -4.78 -16.82 3.01
C ILE A 117 -5.35 -15.96 4.14
N ILE A 118 -4.52 -15.74 5.17
CA ILE A 118 -4.81 -14.81 6.27
C ILE A 118 -3.90 -13.59 6.13
N HIS A 119 -4.49 -12.39 6.13
CA HIS A 119 -3.75 -11.14 6.02
C HIS A 119 -3.92 -10.29 7.28
N CYS A 120 -2.85 -10.12 8.03
CA CYS A 120 -2.81 -9.40 9.29
C CYS A 120 -2.44 -7.92 9.11
N HIS A 121 -3.03 -7.05 9.94
CA HIS A 121 -2.75 -5.62 9.96
C HIS A 121 -2.53 -5.15 11.40
N GLY A 122 -1.27 -4.79 11.72
CA GLY A 122 -0.86 -4.28 13.02
C GLY A 122 -0.57 -5.34 14.09
N GLY A 123 0.04 -4.90 15.20
CA GLY A 123 0.66 -5.78 16.19
C GLY A 123 -0.28 -6.80 16.83
N ARG A 124 -1.51 -6.42 17.16
CA ARG A 124 -2.50 -7.36 17.73
C ARG A 124 -2.91 -8.44 16.73
N ALA A 125 -3.12 -8.06 15.47
CA ALA A 125 -3.44 -9.01 14.41
C ALA A 125 -2.26 -9.97 14.15
N ASN A 126 -1.04 -9.45 14.15
CA ASN A 126 0.18 -10.26 14.00
C ASN A 126 0.31 -11.31 15.11
N LEU A 127 0.06 -10.92 16.37
CA LEU A 127 0.09 -11.84 17.50
C LEU A 127 -0.97 -12.95 17.35
N MET A 128 -2.20 -12.59 16.97
CA MET A 128 -3.28 -13.56 16.74
C MET A 128 -2.97 -14.47 15.56
N GLY A 129 -2.46 -13.93 14.45
CA GLY A 129 -1.99 -14.69 13.30
C GLY A 129 -0.91 -15.72 13.69
N ALA A 130 0.12 -15.30 14.44
CA ALA A 130 1.17 -16.18 14.93
C ALA A 130 0.63 -17.33 15.82
N MET A 131 -0.37 -17.06 16.67
CA MET A 131 -1.01 -18.08 17.50
C MET A 131 -1.86 -19.07 16.69
N VAL A 132 -2.51 -18.62 15.63
CA VAL A 132 -3.30 -19.48 14.72
C VAL A 132 -2.39 -20.28 13.80
N ARG A 133 -1.31 -19.68 13.28
CA ARG A 133 -0.32 -20.31 12.40
C ARG A 133 0.20 -21.65 12.94
N ARG A 134 0.40 -21.74 14.25
CA ARG A 134 0.91 -22.96 14.91
C ARG A 134 -0.03 -24.18 14.76
N SER A 135 -1.32 -23.94 14.58
CA SER A 135 -2.36 -24.98 14.56
C SER A 135 -3.04 -25.17 13.19
N ARG A 136 -2.78 -24.30 12.24
CA ARG A 136 -3.43 -24.31 10.91
C ARG A 136 -2.39 -24.10 9.82
N GLN A 137 -2.51 -24.86 8.73
CA GLN A 137 -1.62 -24.76 7.56
C GLN A 137 -2.19 -23.78 6.53
N VAL A 138 -2.39 -22.54 6.95
CA VAL A 138 -2.82 -21.42 6.08
C VAL A 138 -1.70 -20.39 6.08
N PRO A 139 -1.26 -19.91 4.91
CA PRO A 139 -0.22 -18.88 4.84
C PRO A 139 -0.70 -17.57 5.45
N ILE A 140 0.17 -16.93 6.21
CA ILE A 140 -0.13 -15.66 6.88
C ILE A 140 0.79 -14.57 6.35
N VAL A 141 0.17 -13.53 5.79
CA VAL A 141 0.81 -12.30 5.34
C VAL A 141 0.57 -11.21 6.36
N THR A 142 1.49 -10.27 6.52
CA THR A 142 1.24 -9.04 7.27
C THR A 142 1.62 -7.81 6.46
N THR A 143 0.72 -6.81 6.41
CA THR A 143 1.09 -5.47 5.94
C THR A 143 1.84 -4.73 7.04
N VAL A 144 3.01 -4.18 6.68
CA VAL A 144 3.83 -3.36 7.57
C VAL A 144 3.56 -1.88 7.26
N HIS A 145 2.65 -1.29 8.05
CA HIS A 145 2.16 0.09 7.86
C HIS A 145 3.09 1.15 8.46
N SER A 146 3.94 0.77 9.41
CA SER A 146 4.83 1.66 10.16
C SER A 146 6.07 0.91 10.58
N ASP A 147 7.08 1.64 11.02
CA ASP A 147 8.18 1.03 11.75
C ASP A 147 7.69 0.55 13.11
N TYR A 148 7.51 -0.76 13.26
CA TYR A 148 6.99 -1.38 14.49
C TYR A 148 7.82 -1.08 15.75
N ARG A 149 9.06 -0.59 15.59
CA ARG A 149 9.88 -0.14 16.71
C ARG A 149 9.54 1.27 17.17
N LEU A 150 8.84 2.04 16.33
CA LEU A 150 8.45 3.42 16.60
C LEU A 150 6.96 3.56 16.97
N ASP A 151 6.19 2.47 16.90
CA ASP A 151 4.73 2.50 17.13
C ASP A 151 4.32 2.99 18.53
N TYR A 152 5.21 2.86 19.51
CA TYR A 152 4.97 3.22 20.91
C TYR A 152 5.94 4.25 21.44
N LEU A 153 6.49 5.13 20.57
CA LEU A 153 7.32 6.26 21.00
C LEU A 153 6.52 7.10 22.02
N GLY A 154 7.17 7.47 23.12
CA GLY A 154 6.54 8.18 24.23
C GLY A 154 5.90 7.29 25.31
N SER A 155 5.84 5.96 25.13
CA SER A 155 5.37 5.01 26.15
C SER A 155 6.32 3.82 26.32
N PRO A 156 7.41 3.95 27.13
CA PRO A 156 8.43 2.90 27.29
C PRO A 156 7.84 1.55 27.72
N LEU A 157 6.82 1.53 28.58
CA LEU A 157 6.17 0.31 29.03
C LEU A 157 5.44 -0.41 27.90
N LYS A 158 4.71 0.33 27.05
CA LYS A 158 4.02 -0.26 25.87
C LYS A 158 5.05 -0.72 24.83
N GLN A 159 6.12 0.02 24.63
CA GLN A 159 7.20 -0.37 23.72
C GLN A 159 7.85 -1.67 24.18
N TYR A 160 8.17 -1.79 25.48
CA TYR A 160 8.78 -3.00 26.03
C TYR A 160 7.82 -4.22 25.97
N THR A 161 6.52 -4.03 26.22
CA THR A 161 5.54 -5.14 26.26
C THR A 161 4.94 -5.43 24.88
N LEU A 162 4.17 -4.50 24.33
CA LEU A 162 3.44 -4.69 23.06
C LEU A 162 4.38 -4.66 21.85
N GLY A 163 5.36 -3.78 21.86
CA GLY A 163 6.38 -3.69 20.80
C GLY A 163 7.20 -4.97 20.70
N THR A 164 7.66 -5.51 21.84
CA THR A 164 8.40 -6.79 21.89
C THR A 164 7.52 -7.95 21.45
N ALA A 165 6.27 -8.01 21.92
CA ALA A 165 5.33 -9.06 21.53
C ALA A 165 5.07 -9.04 20.00
N ASN A 166 4.90 -7.85 19.40
CA ASN A 166 4.76 -7.71 17.96
C ASN A 166 6.04 -8.11 17.20
N ALA A 167 7.22 -7.70 17.68
CA ALA A 167 8.49 -8.06 17.07
C ALA A 167 8.72 -9.60 17.06
N ILE A 168 8.33 -10.28 18.14
CA ILE A 168 8.36 -11.73 18.22
C ILE A 168 7.32 -12.34 17.28
N ALA A 169 6.07 -11.87 17.32
CA ALA A 169 4.99 -12.39 16.48
C ALA A 169 5.34 -12.31 14.98
N LEU A 170 5.94 -11.21 14.54
CA LEU A 170 6.39 -11.04 13.15
C LEU A 170 7.32 -12.17 12.69
N ARG A 171 8.18 -12.73 13.55
CA ARG A 171 9.10 -13.82 13.17
C ARG A 171 8.39 -15.14 12.89
N PHE A 172 7.14 -15.29 13.34
CA PHE A 172 6.34 -16.50 13.12
C PHE A 172 5.36 -16.36 11.94
N LEU A 173 5.28 -15.22 11.28
CA LEU A 173 4.46 -15.04 10.09
C LEU A 173 5.21 -15.50 8.85
N ASP A 174 4.48 -15.83 7.78
CA ASP A 174 5.08 -16.43 6.59
C ASP A 174 5.63 -15.38 5.62
N PHE A 175 4.92 -14.25 5.45
CA PHE A 175 5.26 -13.22 4.45
C PHE A 175 5.01 -11.81 4.98
N TYR A 176 5.77 -10.85 4.44
CA TYR A 176 5.76 -9.45 4.85
C TYR A 176 5.48 -8.55 3.65
N GLN A 177 4.56 -7.63 3.83
CA GLN A 177 4.14 -6.70 2.79
C GLN A 177 4.36 -5.26 3.24
N PRO A 178 5.58 -4.71 3.07
CA PRO A 178 5.82 -3.29 3.27
C PRO A 178 5.12 -2.46 2.19
N VAL A 179 4.75 -1.23 2.54
CA VAL A 179 4.06 -0.30 1.63
C VAL A 179 4.99 0.68 0.92
N ALA A 180 6.32 0.56 1.14
CA ALA A 180 7.37 1.36 0.49
C ALA A 180 8.71 0.62 0.47
N ASP A 181 9.61 0.99 -0.46
CA ASP A 181 10.94 0.37 -0.59
C ASP A 181 11.82 0.61 0.65
N ARG A 182 11.75 1.81 1.24
CA ARG A 182 12.49 2.11 2.46
C ARG A 182 12.11 1.16 3.60
N MET A 183 10.82 0.82 3.74
CA MET A 183 10.35 -0.14 4.73
C MET A 183 10.78 -1.57 4.39
N ALA A 184 10.80 -1.95 3.10
CA ALA A 184 11.32 -3.25 2.68
C ALA A 184 12.80 -3.41 3.05
N ARG A 185 13.63 -2.39 2.78
CA ARG A 185 15.04 -2.35 3.18
C ARG A 185 15.21 -2.45 4.69
N THR A 186 14.43 -1.70 5.47
CA THR A 186 14.44 -1.76 6.93
C THR A 186 14.15 -3.17 7.46
N LEU A 187 13.21 -3.90 6.86
CA LEU A 187 12.94 -5.29 7.24
C LEU A 187 14.13 -6.20 6.93
N ILE A 188 14.76 -6.05 5.76
CA ILE A 188 15.94 -6.83 5.35
C ILE A 188 17.11 -6.57 6.32
N GLU A 189 17.41 -5.32 6.63
CA GLU A 189 18.44 -4.91 7.59
C GLU A 189 18.20 -5.48 9.00
N ARG A 190 16.94 -5.72 9.35
CA ARG A 190 16.54 -6.36 10.62
C ARG A 190 16.55 -7.90 10.55
N GLY A 191 17.06 -8.47 9.46
CA GLY A 191 17.25 -9.92 9.28
C GLY A 191 15.96 -10.65 8.93
N PHE A 192 14.98 -9.99 8.29
CA PHE A 192 13.88 -10.70 7.62
C PHE A 192 14.34 -11.19 6.25
N ASP A 193 13.89 -12.38 5.87
CA ASP A 193 14.24 -13.02 4.61
C ASP A 193 13.70 -12.19 3.42
N PRO A 194 14.56 -11.68 2.52
CA PRO A 194 14.13 -10.88 1.37
C PRO A 194 13.13 -11.61 0.46
N GLU A 195 13.26 -12.94 0.35
CA GLU A 195 12.34 -13.73 -0.47
C GLU A 195 10.92 -13.82 0.10
N ARG A 196 10.73 -13.41 1.36
CA ARG A 196 9.44 -13.38 2.06
C ARG A 196 8.85 -11.97 2.10
N ILE A 197 9.49 -11.00 1.46
CA ILE A 197 9.10 -9.60 1.44
C ILE A 197 8.62 -9.23 0.03
N VAL A 198 7.37 -8.77 -0.08
CA VAL A 198 6.81 -8.26 -1.34
C VAL A 198 6.17 -6.91 -1.08
N LYS A 199 6.71 -5.87 -1.71
CA LYS A 199 6.21 -4.50 -1.59
C LYS A 199 4.90 -4.32 -2.36
N ILE A 200 3.90 -3.71 -1.71
CA ILE A 200 2.66 -3.24 -2.35
C ILE A 200 2.32 -1.87 -1.81
N TYR A 201 2.32 -0.87 -2.68
CA TYR A 201 1.99 0.50 -2.31
C TYR A 201 0.53 0.65 -1.87
N ASN A 202 0.28 1.64 -1.04
CA ASN A 202 -1.07 2.11 -0.78
C ASN A 202 -1.70 2.63 -2.06
N GLY A 203 -2.99 2.38 -2.22
CA GLY A 203 -3.75 2.85 -3.37
C GLY A 203 -5.11 3.41 -2.96
N MET A 204 -5.61 4.36 -3.74
CA MET A 204 -6.95 4.92 -3.57
C MET A 204 -7.62 5.17 -4.92
N ASP A 205 -8.90 5.53 -4.88
CA ASP A 205 -9.58 5.98 -6.09
C ASP A 205 -9.17 7.43 -6.40
N PHE A 206 -8.71 7.63 -7.63
CA PHE A 206 -8.36 8.97 -8.14
C PHE A 206 -9.51 9.55 -8.97
N ASP A 207 -10.72 9.53 -8.39
CA ASP A 207 -11.85 10.24 -8.99
C ASP A 207 -11.77 11.71 -8.59
N ARG A 208 -11.31 12.57 -9.51
CA ARG A 208 -11.32 14.01 -9.24
C ARG A 208 -12.73 14.46 -8.85
N PRO A 209 -12.89 15.17 -7.73
CA PRO A 209 -14.20 15.64 -7.31
C PRO A 209 -14.84 16.50 -8.39
N LYS A 210 -16.06 16.13 -8.81
CA LYS A 210 -16.82 16.84 -9.84
C LYS A 210 -17.73 17.90 -9.21
N GLY A 211 -18.11 18.89 -10.00
CA GLY A 211 -19.01 19.96 -9.61
C GLY A 211 -18.31 21.22 -9.09
N GLU A 212 -19.06 22.32 -9.12
CA GLU A 212 -18.60 23.59 -8.59
C GLU A 212 -18.33 23.47 -7.09
N PHE A 213 -17.28 24.13 -6.63
CA PHE A 213 -16.89 24.16 -5.23
C PHE A 213 -16.38 25.56 -4.88
N ASP A 214 -17.20 26.30 -4.14
CA ASP A 214 -16.82 27.59 -3.63
C ASP A 214 -15.91 27.42 -2.41
N ARG A 215 -14.60 27.45 -2.66
CA ARG A 215 -13.58 27.28 -1.62
C ARG A 215 -13.59 28.41 -0.60
N VAL A 216 -13.93 29.64 -1.04
CA VAL A 216 -13.96 30.82 -0.16
C VAL A 216 -15.12 30.70 0.83
N ALA A 217 -16.33 30.40 0.32
CA ALA A 217 -17.48 30.16 1.17
C ALA A 217 -17.24 28.99 2.13
N TYR A 218 -16.67 27.85 1.63
CA TYR A 218 -16.35 26.71 2.48
C TYR A 218 -15.42 27.06 3.64
N LEU A 219 -14.32 27.78 3.38
CA LEU A 219 -13.33 28.12 4.40
C LEU A 219 -13.86 29.16 5.39
N ARG A 220 -14.65 30.13 4.90
CA ARG A 220 -15.29 31.13 5.75
C ARG A 220 -16.34 30.48 6.67
N ASP A 221 -17.23 29.68 6.09
CA ASP A 221 -18.39 29.16 6.82
C ASP A 221 -17.99 28.01 7.77
N THR A 222 -16.92 27.26 7.45
CA THR A 222 -16.46 26.14 8.27
C THR A 222 -15.43 26.55 9.32
N TYR A 223 -14.50 27.45 8.97
CA TYR A 223 -13.35 27.78 9.82
C TYR A 223 -13.26 29.25 10.19
N GLY A 224 -14.19 30.09 9.72
CA GLY A 224 -14.15 31.54 9.94
C GLY A 224 -12.97 32.25 9.26
N ALA A 225 -12.39 31.62 8.24
CA ALA A 225 -11.23 32.16 7.55
C ALA A 225 -11.63 33.11 6.44
N GLU A 226 -11.15 34.35 6.51
CA GLU A 226 -11.30 35.33 5.43
C GLU A 226 -10.20 35.12 4.40
N ILE A 227 -10.58 34.91 3.15
CA ILE A 227 -9.68 34.66 2.02
C ILE A 227 -9.74 35.87 1.08
N GLU A 228 -8.59 36.40 0.76
CA GLU A 228 -8.46 37.56 -0.18
C GLU A 228 -8.17 37.05 -1.60
N ASP A 229 -8.49 37.87 -2.58
CA ASP A 229 -8.14 37.60 -3.97
C ASP A 229 -6.63 37.54 -4.13
N GLY A 230 -6.14 36.43 -4.70
CA GLY A 230 -4.71 36.20 -4.86
C GLY A 230 -4.05 35.39 -3.74
N ASP A 231 -4.76 35.11 -2.65
CA ASP A 231 -4.26 34.21 -1.62
C ASP A 231 -3.94 32.79 -2.17
N VAL A 232 -2.80 32.25 -1.78
CA VAL A 232 -2.35 30.89 -2.10
C VAL A 232 -2.44 30.04 -0.84
N LEU A 233 -3.29 29.02 -0.89
CA LEU A 233 -3.70 28.24 0.26
C LEU A 233 -2.86 26.98 0.39
N CYS A 234 -2.10 26.86 1.48
CA CYS A 234 -1.30 25.70 1.83
C CYS A 234 -2.05 24.87 2.88
N GLY A 235 -2.23 23.58 2.64
CA GLY A 235 -2.90 22.68 3.55
C GLY A 235 -2.01 21.55 4.03
N ILE A 236 -2.09 21.23 5.33
CA ILE A 236 -1.51 20.01 5.89
C ILE A 236 -2.59 19.27 6.69
N ALA A 237 -2.79 17.98 6.40
CA ALA A 237 -3.72 17.14 7.15
C ALA A 237 -2.97 16.01 7.86
N ALA A 238 -2.81 16.15 9.18
CA ALA A 238 -2.06 15.22 10.00
C ALA A 238 -2.43 15.34 11.48
N ARG A 239 -2.14 14.30 12.28
CA ARG A 239 -2.18 14.40 13.74
C ARG A 239 -1.13 15.41 14.23
N LEU A 240 -1.46 16.21 15.21
CA LEU A 240 -0.52 17.19 15.77
C LEU A 240 0.36 16.52 16.82
N THR A 241 1.38 15.82 16.35
CA THR A 241 2.34 15.05 17.17
C THR A 241 3.77 15.26 16.68
N ALA A 242 4.75 15.01 17.51
CA ALA A 242 6.18 15.19 17.21
C ALA A 242 6.63 14.44 15.93
N VAL A 243 6.02 13.27 15.61
CA VAL A 243 6.35 12.52 14.40
C VAL A 243 5.92 13.24 13.12
N LYS A 244 4.90 14.10 13.19
CA LYS A 244 4.40 14.87 12.05
C LYS A 244 5.15 16.18 11.83
N ASP A 245 5.87 16.64 12.82
CA ASP A 245 6.75 17.80 12.79
C ASP A 245 6.15 19.05 12.10
N ILE A 246 4.91 19.37 12.51
CA ILE A 246 4.21 20.57 12.00
C ILE A 246 4.99 21.86 12.32
N ALA A 247 5.84 21.81 13.36
CA ALA A 247 6.72 22.92 13.70
C ALA A 247 7.68 23.30 12.56
N THR A 248 8.22 22.34 11.83
CA THR A 248 9.02 22.60 10.61
C THR A 248 8.17 23.27 9.53
N THR A 249 6.93 22.87 9.35
CA THR A 249 6.01 23.54 8.41
C THR A 249 5.77 25.00 8.81
N ILE A 250 5.51 25.28 10.10
CA ILE A 250 5.26 26.66 10.58
C ILE A 250 6.49 27.52 10.44
N ARG A 251 7.70 27.02 10.76
CA ARG A 251 8.95 27.78 10.58
C ARG A 251 9.24 28.08 9.11
N GLY A 252 9.14 27.07 8.24
CA GLY A 252 9.32 27.25 6.80
C GLY A 252 8.29 28.20 6.19
N PHE A 253 7.03 28.12 6.63
CA PHE A 253 5.98 29.04 6.21
C PHE A 253 6.26 30.47 6.66
N ALA A 254 6.69 30.70 7.90
CA ALA A 254 7.04 32.03 8.41
C ALA A 254 8.20 32.64 7.62
N GLU A 255 9.20 31.87 7.23
CA GLU A 255 10.28 32.34 6.39
C GLU A 255 9.80 32.66 4.97
N ALA A 256 8.95 31.81 4.40
CA ALA A 256 8.40 31.99 3.06
C ALA A 256 7.53 33.26 2.93
N LEU A 257 6.78 33.63 3.97
CA LEU A 257 5.95 34.86 3.98
C LEU A 257 6.73 36.14 3.70
N LYS A 258 8.04 36.18 3.97
CA LYS A 258 8.87 37.34 3.66
C LYS A 258 8.99 37.64 2.16
N SER A 259 8.82 36.61 1.31
CA SER A 259 8.96 36.70 -0.14
C SER A 259 7.69 36.29 -0.90
N ALA A 260 6.70 35.74 -0.20
CA ALA A 260 5.40 35.33 -0.72
C ALA A 260 4.30 35.63 0.31
N PRO A 261 3.96 36.93 0.54
CA PRO A 261 3.03 37.35 1.60
C PRO A 261 1.59 36.87 1.37
N GLN A 262 1.23 36.46 0.14
CA GLN A 262 -0.07 35.91 -0.21
C GLN A 262 -0.30 34.46 0.30
N LEU A 263 0.71 33.81 0.90
CA LEU A 263 0.54 32.47 1.42
C LEU A 263 -0.34 32.47 2.69
N ARG A 264 -1.22 31.47 2.79
CA ARG A 264 -1.99 31.15 3.99
C ARG A 264 -1.84 29.67 4.31
N LEU A 265 -1.72 29.33 5.60
CA LEU A 265 -1.54 27.97 6.06
C LEU A 265 -2.77 27.47 6.80
N PHE A 266 -3.27 26.31 6.40
CA PHE A 266 -4.37 25.59 7.05
C PHE A 266 -3.86 24.26 7.61
N ILE A 267 -4.08 24.04 8.90
CA ILE A 267 -3.61 22.85 9.62
C ILE A 267 -4.84 22.06 10.07
N ALA A 268 -5.11 20.96 9.38
CA ALA A 268 -6.20 20.03 9.69
C ALA A 268 -5.67 18.86 10.52
N GLY A 269 -6.28 18.66 11.67
CA GLY A 269 -5.96 17.61 12.62
C GLY A 269 -5.96 18.12 14.05
N ASP A 270 -5.83 17.18 14.97
CA ASP A 270 -5.71 17.40 16.41
C ASP A 270 -4.50 16.64 16.98
N GLY A 271 -4.14 16.92 18.22
CA GLY A 271 -3.05 16.21 18.88
C GLY A 271 -2.42 16.98 20.03
N GLU A 272 -1.50 16.30 20.69
CA GLU A 272 -0.83 16.79 21.92
C GLU A 272 0.04 18.03 21.71
N ASP A 273 0.49 18.30 20.49
CA ASP A 273 1.36 19.42 20.17
C ASP A 273 0.60 20.71 19.81
N GLU A 274 -0.74 20.72 19.77
CA GLU A 274 -1.53 21.85 19.27
C GLU A 274 -1.22 23.17 19.99
N ASP A 275 -1.18 23.17 21.32
CA ASP A 275 -0.90 24.39 22.09
C ASP A 275 0.54 24.90 21.87
N MET A 276 1.50 24.00 21.72
CA MET A 276 2.89 24.34 21.41
C MET A 276 2.98 24.97 20.02
N LEU A 277 2.27 24.42 19.02
CA LEU A 277 2.25 24.92 17.64
C LEU A 277 1.59 26.30 17.54
N LYS A 278 0.50 26.55 18.29
CA LYS A 278 -0.13 27.88 18.37
C LYS A 278 0.83 28.92 18.96
N LYS A 279 1.50 28.59 20.07
CA LYS A 279 2.55 29.46 20.65
C LYS A 279 3.70 29.73 19.69
N LEU A 280 4.10 28.74 18.89
CA LEU A 280 5.12 28.94 17.87
C LEU A 280 4.68 29.93 16.79
N CYS A 281 3.40 29.89 16.35
CA CYS A 281 2.84 30.88 15.42
C CYS A 281 2.87 32.29 16.00
N ASP A 282 2.53 32.46 17.30
CA ASP A 282 2.60 33.75 17.99
C ASP A 282 4.03 34.27 18.06
N GLN A 283 4.99 33.42 18.44
CA GLN A 283 6.42 33.79 18.53
C GLN A 283 7.01 34.21 17.17
N LEU A 284 6.55 33.59 16.09
CA LEU A 284 6.99 33.91 14.73
C LEU A 284 6.19 35.05 14.08
N GLY A 285 5.13 35.55 14.74
CA GLY A 285 4.30 36.63 14.24
C GLY A 285 3.44 36.25 13.03
N VAL A 286 3.11 34.96 12.88
CA VAL A 286 2.34 34.46 11.71
C VAL A 286 0.94 33.96 12.06
N ARG A 287 0.47 34.22 13.30
CA ARG A 287 -0.79 33.70 13.83
C ARG A 287 -2.00 34.03 12.95
N GLU A 288 -2.06 35.21 12.36
CA GLU A 288 -3.16 35.66 11.51
C GLU A 288 -3.17 35.01 10.11
N ARG A 289 -2.05 34.43 9.71
CA ARG A 289 -1.89 33.70 8.43
C ARG A 289 -2.01 32.18 8.59
N VAL A 290 -2.22 31.67 9.83
CA VAL A 290 -2.32 30.24 10.14
C VAL A 290 -3.68 29.91 10.76
N THR A 291 -4.44 29.04 10.11
CA THR A 291 -5.74 28.55 10.60
C THR A 291 -5.61 27.12 11.07
N PHE A 292 -5.93 26.87 12.35
CA PHE A 292 -6.07 25.51 12.91
C PHE A 292 -7.50 25.04 12.70
N CYS A 293 -7.70 24.01 11.90
CA CYS A 293 -9.01 23.51 11.47
C CYS A 293 -9.60 22.45 12.42
N GLY A 294 -8.80 21.97 13.40
CA GLY A 294 -9.19 20.81 14.20
C GLY A 294 -9.30 19.52 13.38
N TRP A 295 -9.96 18.51 13.95
CA TRP A 295 -10.19 17.25 13.23
C TRP A 295 -11.14 17.44 12.04
N VAL A 296 -10.70 17.06 10.84
CA VAL A 296 -11.48 17.21 9.60
C VAL A 296 -11.87 15.83 9.05
N SER A 297 -13.16 15.60 8.87
CA SER A 297 -13.69 14.40 8.21
C SER A 297 -15.07 14.71 7.59
N PRO A 298 -15.28 14.46 6.29
CA PRO A 298 -14.30 13.97 5.30
C PRO A 298 -13.23 15.00 4.95
N VAL A 299 -12.02 14.55 4.60
CA VAL A 299 -10.87 15.43 4.32
C VAL A 299 -10.86 16.02 2.89
N MET A 300 -11.59 15.40 1.96
CA MET A 300 -11.58 15.82 0.55
C MET A 300 -12.03 17.27 0.33
N PRO A 301 -13.09 17.80 0.97
CA PRO A 301 -13.44 19.22 0.85
C PRO A 301 -12.34 20.17 1.32
N PHE A 302 -11.60 19.78 2.38
CA PHE A 302 -10.44 20.52 2.84
C PHE A 302 -9.36 20.64 1.75
N PHE A 303 -8.94 19.50 1.16
CA PHE A 303 -7.91 19.54 0.11
C PHE A 303 -8.40 20.23 -1.17
N ARG A 304 -9.69 20.13 -1.51
CA ARG A 304 -10.26 20.89 -2.64
C ARG A 304 -10.13 22.42 -2.49
N ALA A 305 -10.04 22.89 -1.25
CA ALA A 305 -9.86 24.31 -0.99
C ALA A 305 -8.39 24.75 -1.11
N MET A 306 -7.42 23.81 -1.10
CA MET A 306 -5.99 24.11 -1.05
C MET A 306 -5.35 24.16 -2.44
N ASP A 307 -4.33 25.00 -2.60
CA ASP A 307 -3.46 25.05 -3.78
C ASP A 307 -2.22 24.18 -3.61
N ILE A 308 -1.71 24.07 -2.38
CA ILE A 308 -0.48 23.34 -2.05
C ILE A 308 -0.76 22.37 -0.89
N ASN A 309 -0.45 21.10 -1.08
CA ASN A 309 -0.49 20.07 -0.04
C ASN A 309 0.90 19.91 0.58
N LEU A 310 0.97 19.91 1.91
CA LEU A 310 2.22 19.83 2.68
C LEU A 310 2.30 18.57 3.52
N LEU A 311 3.55 18.07 3.69
CA LEU A 311 3.90 17.03 4.65
C LEU A 311 5.31 17.29 5.18
N SER A 312 5.46 17.43 6.50
CA SER A 312 6.76 17.67 7.16
C SER A 312 7.23 16.54 8.08
N SER A 313 6.54 15.40 8.04
CA SER A 313 6.77 14.28 8.95
C SER A 313 8.22 13.82 9.02
N VAL A 314 8.67 13.41 10.20
CA VAL A 314 9.99 12.76 10.42
C VAL A 314 9.96 11.29 10.00
N SER A 315 8.78 10.68 10.01
CA SER A 315 8.60 9.27 9.64
C SER A 315 7.22 9.02 9.06
N GLU A 316 7.21 8.45 7.89
CA GLU A 316 6.02 7.92 7.21
C GLU A 316 6.37 6.61 6.52
N THR A 317 5.34 5.89 6.07
CA THR A 317 5.53 4.81 5.11
C THR A 317 5.02 5.21 3.74
N PHE A 318 3.71 5.43 3.60
CA PHE A 318 3.08 5.93 2.37
C PHE A 318 1.78 6.65 2.74
N PRO A 319 1.82 7.96 3.05
CA PRO A 319 0.70 8.69 3.66
C PRO A 319 -0.44 8.94 2.68
N TYR A 320 -1.67 8.64 3.11
CA TYR A 320 -2.88 8.90 2.35
C TYR A 320 -3.16 10.39 2.16
N SER A 321 -2.80 11.25 3.13
CA SER A 321 -3.00 12.70 3.01
C SER A 321 -2.29 13.30 1.78
N ILE A 322 -1.18 12.70 1.35
CA ILE A 322 -0.55 13.11 0.09
C ILE A 322 -1.39 12.67 -1.10
N LEU A 323 -1.83 11.40 -1.14
CA LEU A 323 -2.67 10.91 -2.24
C LEU A 323 -4.00 11.67 -2.34
N GLU A 324 -4.60 12.01 -1.19
CA GLU A 324 -5.85 12.79 -1.10
C GLU A 324 -5.68 14.21 -1.64
N GLY A 325 -4.57 14.88 -1.28
CA GLY A 325 -4.23 16.20 -1.84
C GLY A 325 -3.95 16.14 -3.35
N VAL A 326 -3.28 15.10 -3.82
CA VAL A 326 -3.06 14.86 -5.26
C VAL A 326 -4.39 14.64 -5.99
N CYS A 327 -5.30 13.84 -5.41
CA CYS A 327 -6.64 13.62 -5.97
C CYS A 327 -7.44 14.93 -6.07
N ALA A 328 -7.29 15.81 -5.08
CA ALA A 328 -7.93 17.13 -5.06
C ALA A 328 -7.31 18.12 -6.05
N GLY A 329 -6.12 17.85 -6.59
CA GLY A 329 -5.43 18.71 -7.56
C GLY A 329 -4.43 19.69 -6.92
N CYS A 330 -3.94 19.42 -5.71
CA CYS A 330 -2.94 20.24 -5.05
C CYS A 330 -1.52 19.96 -5.59
N ALA A 331 -0.71 21.00 -5.79
CA ALA A 331 0.74 20.84 -5.87
C ALA A 331 1.28 20.32 -4.53
N THR A 332 2.34 19.51 -4.53
CA THR A 332 2.78 18.84 -3.31
C THR A 332 4.22 19.18 -2.95
N ILE A 333 4.44 19.51 -1.67
CA ILE A 333 5.77 19.62 -1.04
C ILE A 333 5.80 18.68 0.16
N CYS A 334 6.75 17.75 0.23
CA CYS A 334 6.86 16.83 1.36
C CYS A 334 8.29 16.61 1.82
N SER A 335 8.43 16.15 3.06
CA SER A 335 9.72 15.69 3.59
C SER A 335 10.15 14.36 2.93
N ASP A 336 11.47 14.08 2.89
CA ASP A 336 12.07 12.85 2.36
C ASP A 336 11.83 11.68 3.32
N VAL A 337 10.62 11.12 3.31
CA VAL A 337 10.22 10.01 4.17
C VAL A 337 9.48 8.92 3.42
N GLY A 338 9.64 7.69 3.89
CA GLY A 338 8.90 6.53 3.40
C GLY A 338 9.00 6.34 1.89
N GLY A 339 7.84 6.23 1.25
CA GLY A 339 7.70 6.07 -0.20
C GLY A 339 7.52 7.38 -0.97
N MET A 340 7.78 8.54 -0.35
CA MET A 340 7.63 9.82 -1.06
C MET A 340 8.56 9.96 -2.26
N PRO A 341 9.84 9.53 -2.21
CA PRO A 341 10.72 9.53 -3.38
C PRO A 341 10.29 8.56 -4.52
N GLU A 342 9.37 7.65 -4.23
CA GLU A 342 8.81 6.73 -5.24
C GLU A 342 7.61 7.37 -5.97
N LEU A 343 6.93 8.31 -5.31
CA LEU A 343 5.79 9.06 -5.83
C LEU A 343 6.21 10.38 -6.49
N ILE A 344 7.10 11.13 -5.85
CA ILE A 344 7.46 12.50 -6.24
C ILE A 344 8.88 12.53 -6.84
N ASP A 345 8.98 13.05 -8.06
CA ASP A 345 10.22 13.38 -8.75
C ASP A 345 10.45 14.89 -8.58
N THR A 346 11.41 15.25 -7.70
CA THR A 346 11.64 16.64 -7.28
C THR A 346 11.93 17.56 -8.47
N GLY A 347 11.12 18.61 -8.65
CA GLY A 347 11.23 19.58 -9.72
C GLY A 347 10.49 19.20 -11.00
N GLU A 348 9.91 18.00 -11.09
CA GLU A 348 9.11 17.54 -12.22
C GLU A 348 7.61 17.50 -11.91
N ASN A 349 7.22 16.92 -10.76
CA ASN A 349 5.84 16.74 -10.34
C ASN A 349 5.57 17.14 -8.88
N GLY A 350 6.55 17.73 -8.18
CA GLY A 350 6.46 18.17 -6.80
C GLY A 350 7.83 18.49 -6.24
N TYR A 351 7.89 18.71 -4.92
CA TYR A 351 9.14 18.94 -4.23
C TYR A 351 9.29 18.03 -3.01
N ILE A 352 10.50 17.48 -2.82
CA ILE A 352 10.92 16.77 -1.62
C ILE A 352 12.02 17.55 -0.95
N PHE A 353 11.93 17.75 0.37
CA PHE A 353 12.96 18.41 1.19
C PHE A 353 13.48 17.49 2.31
N PRO A 354 14.72 17.68 2.78
CA PRO A 354 15.26 16.90 3.90
C PRO A 354 14.42 17.08 5.17
N VAL A 355 14.26 16.03 5.96
CA VAL A 355 13.52 16.07 7.23
C VAL A 355 14.06 17.18 8.12
N GLY A 356 13.17 18.05 8.62
CA GLY A 356 13.50 19.19 9.50
C GLY A 356 14.11 20.40 8.81
N ASP A 357 14.30 20.38 7.47
CA ASP A 357 14.86 21.50 6.71
C ASP A 357 13.78 22.54 6.37
N ASP A 358 13.45 23.39 7.34
CA ASP A 358 12.48 24.47 7.19
C ASP A 358 12.90 25.52 6.14
N LYS A 359 14.20 25.72 5.92
CA LYS A 359 14.71 26.64 4.91
C LYS A 359 14.43 26.15 3.50
N ARG A 360 14.69 24.88 3.24
CA ARG A 360 14.38 24.28 1.94
C ARG A 360 12.87 24.25 1.67
N LEU A 361 12.08 23.97 2.70
CA LEU A 361 10.63 24.06 2.62
C LEU A 361 10.19 25.49 2.25
N ALA A 362 10.78 26.52 2.89
CA ALA A 362 10.49 27.92 2.58
C ALA A 362 10.81 28.27 1.13
N GLU A 363 11.97 27.85 0.62
CA GLU A 363 12.33 28.05 -0.80
C GLU A 363 11.28 27.49 -1.76
N TYR A 364 10.78 26.28 -1.47
CA TYR A 364 9.77 25.62 -2.31
C TYR A 364 8.40 26.27 -2.18
N LEU A 365 8.02 26.72 -0.98
CA LEU A 365 6.80 27.50 -0.75
C LEU A 365 6.83 28.82 -1.53
N VAL A 366 7.95 29.54 -1.52
CA VAL A 366 8.12 30.79 -2.30
C VAL A 366 7.97 30.52 -3.81
N ARG A 367 8.59 29.46 -4.32
CA ARG A 367 8.50 29.10 -5.75
C ARG A 367 7.05 28.81 -6.14
N LEU A 368 6.39 27.92 -5.40
CA LEU A 368 5.01 27.56 -5.70
C LEU A 368 4.03 28.71 -5.36
N GLY A 369 4.32 29.52 -4.35
CA GLY A 369 3.51 30.70 -4.00
C GLY A 369 3.45 31.72 -5.11
N ASN A 370 4.57 31.95 -5.80
CA ASN A 370 4.70 32.98 -6.82
C ASN A 370 4.41 32.50 -8.26
N ASP A 371 4.29 31.20 -8.50
CA ASP A 371 4.12 30.62 -9.85
C ASP A 371 2.92 29.68 -9.92
N ALA A 372 1.78 30.23 -10.34
CA ALA A 372 0.54 29.48 -10.52
C ALA A 372 0.64 28.43 -11.62
N ALA A 373 1.38 28.71 -12.69
CA ALA A 373 1.56 27.79 -13.80
C ALA A 373 2.39 26.57 -13.37
N LEU A 374 3.41 26.79 -12.53
CA LEU A 374 4.22 25.71 -11.96
C LEU A 374 3.38 24.84 -10.98
N ARG A 375 2.53 25.49 -10.15
CA ARG A 375 1.60 24.73 -9.29
C ARG A 375 0.71 23.81 -10.09
N GLN A 376 0.07 24.32 -11.14
CA GLN A 376 -0.83 23.53 -11.99
C GLN A 376 -0.07 22.40 -12.69
N LYS A 377 1.09 22.71 -13.27
CA LYS A 377 1.95 21.72 -13.91
C LYS A 377 2.29 20.54 -12.96
N PHE A 378 2.70 20.85 -11.74
CA PHE A 378 3.05 19.83 -10.74
C PHE A 378 1.83 19.02 -10.32
N ALA A 379 0.71 19.67 -10.07
CA ALA A 379 -0.54 19.01 -9.69
C ALA A 379 -1.00 18.01 -10.76
N ASP A 380 -0.97 18.40 -12.04
CA ASP A 380 -1.38 17.53 -13.13
C ASP A 380 -0.40 16.38 -13.37
N ALA A 381 0.90 16.64 -13.37
CA ALA A 381 1.93 15.61 -13.55
C ALA A 381 1.91 14.58 -12.41
N LEU A 382 1.74 15.05 -11.16
CA LEU A 382 1.66 14.14 -10.00
C LEU A 382 0.36 13.34 -10.00
N TYR A 383 -0.77 13.94 -10.36
CA TYR A 383 -2.04 13.24 -10.51
C TYR A 383 -1.96 12.14 -11.58
N GLU A 384 -1.38 12.43 -12.73
CA GLU A 384 -1.21 11.43 -13.80
C GLU A 384 -0.36 10.23 -13.33
N LYS A 385 0.77 10.49 -12.68
CA LYS A 385 1.61 9.42 -12.09
C LYS A 385 0.87 8.64 -11.01
N ALA A 386 0.22 9.35 -10.08
CA ALA A 386 -0.44 8.72 -8.95
C ALA A 386 -1.65 7.87 -9.38
N SER A 387 -2.51 8.37 -10.25
CA SER A 387 -3.68 7.65 -10.74
C SER A 387 -3.31 6.40 -11.54
N ARG A 388 -2.21 6.44 -12.30
CA ARG A 388 -1.70 5.30 -13.06
C ARG A 388 -1.08 4.22 -12.17
N ASP A 389 -0.23 4.60 -11.21
CA ASP A 389 0.66 3.67 -10.51
C ASP A 389 0.17 3.32 -9.09
N PHE A 390 -0.66 4.17 -8.48
CA PHE A 390 -1.12 4.07 -7.10
C PHE A 390 -2.66 4.06 -6.97
N SER A 391 -3.37 3.69 -8.05
CA SER A 391 -4.83 3.50 -7.97
C SER A 391 -5.20 2.29 -7.11
N ARG A 392 -6.43 2.31 -6.55
CA ARG A 392 -6.96 1.16 -5.78
C ARG A 392 -6.98 -0.11 -6.63
N ASP A 393 -7.38 -0.01 -7.88
CA ASP A 393 -7.46 -1.16 -8.78
C ASP A 393 -6.06 -1.73 -9.03
N LYS A 394 -5.05 -0.87 -9.21
CA LYS A 394 -3.65 -1.30 -9.36
C LYS A 394 -3.09 -1.94 -8.09
N MET A 395 -3.41 -1.39 -6.92
CA MET A 395 -3.07 -1.99 -5.62
C MET A 395 -3.69 -3.38 -5.49
N CYS A 396 -4.99 -3.54 -5.79
CA CYS A 396 -5.70 -4.81 -5.69
C CYS A 396 -5.19 -5.85 -6.72
N GLU A 397 -4.86 -5.42 -7.95
CA GLU A 397 -4.26 -6.28 -8.96
C GLU A 397 -2.92 -6.86 -8.45
N ARG A 398 -2.01 -6.00 -7.98
CA ARG A 398 -0.73 -6.41 -7.40
C ARG A 398 -0.91 -7.29 -6.15
N GLN A 399 -1.92 -6.98 -5.33
CA GLN A 399 -2.26 -7.79 -4.16
C GLN A 399 -2.68 -9.20 -4.54
N MET A 400 -3.52 -9.36 -5.54
CA MET A 400 -3.95 -10.67 -6.02
C MET A 400 -2.82 -11.45 -6.69
N GLU A 401 -1.97 -10.77 -7.46
CA GLU A 401 -0.77 -11.40 -8.03
C GLU A 401 0.16 -11.93 -6.92
N ASN A 402 0.38 -11.10 -5.88
CA ASN A 402 1.16 -11.50 -4.72
C ASN A 402 0.54 -12.69 -4.00
N TYR A 403 -0.75 -12.67 -3.67
CA TYR A 403 -1.41 -13.79 -3.00
C TYR A 403 -1.25 -15.09 -3.77
N ARG A 404 -1.46 -15.08 -5.08
CA ARG A 404 -1.29 -16.27 -5.93
C ARG A 404 0.16 -16.77 -5.91
N HIS A 405 1.13 -15.86 -5.99
CA HIS A 405 2.55 -16.19 -5.90
C HIS A 405 2.89 -16.85 -4.55
N LEU A 406 2.40 -16.27 -3.44
CA LEU A 406 2.63 -16.77 -2.10
C LEU A 406 1.99 -18.15 -1.88
N LEU A 407 0.76 -18.35 -2.38
CA LEU A 407 0.07 -19.64 -2.30
C LEU A 407 0.81 -20.72 -3.09
N ALA A 408 1.25 -20.42 -4.31
CA ALA A 408 2.05 -21.33 -5.10
C ALA A 408 3.36 -21.74 -4.38
N ARG A 409 3.98 -20.79 -3.68
CA ARG A 409 5.20 -21.04 -2.91
C ARG A 409 4.94 -21.81 -1.61
N PHE A 410 3.86 -21.49 -0.90
CA PHE A 410 3.50 -22.11 0.38
C PHE A 410 3.08 -23.56 0.22
N HIS A 411 2.31 -23.88 -0.81
CA HIS A 411 1.84 -25.24 -1.10
C HIS A 411 2.82 -26.07 -1.91
N ARG A 412 3.99 -25.54 -2.25
CA ARG A 412 5.03 -26.30 -2.94
C ARG A 412 5.50 -27.46 -2.03
N PRO A 413 5.25 -28.72 -2.38
CA PRO A 413 5.89 -29.82 -1.69
C PRO A 413 7.41 -29.63 -1.80
N LYS A 414 8.14 -29.85 -0.70
CA LYS A 414 9.60 -29.66 -0.65
C LYS A 414 10.35 -30.46 -1.74
N ASN A 415 9.68 -31.36 -2.44
CA ASN A 415 10.21 -32.27 -3.47
C ASN A 415 9.49 -32.18 -4.83
N GLU A 416 8.50 -31.30 -5.03
CA GLU A 416 7.88 -31.14 -6.35
C GLU A 416 8.70 -30.18 -7.22
N ARG A 417 9.06 -30.69 -8.38
CA ARG A 417 9.75 -29.99 -9.45
C ARG A 417 8.71 -29.26 -10.29
N GLU A 418 9.02 -28.06 -10.74
CA GLU A 418 8.16 -27.37 -11.72
C GLU A 418 8.02 -28.24 -12.96
N SER A 419 6.79 -28.61 -13.29
CA SER A 419 6.51 -29.33 -14.52
C SER A 419 6.27 -28.30 -15.63
N ILE A 420 7.17 -28.25 -16.60
CA ILE A 420 6.99 -27.48 -17.82
C ILE A 420 6.43 -28.42 -18.87
N VAL A 421 5.20 -28.15 -19.33
CA VAL A 421 4.61 -28.88 -20.45
C VAL A 421 4.85 -28.06 -21.73
N ILE A 422 5.63 -28.64 -22.64
CA ILE A 422 5.87 -28.07 -23.97
C ILE A 422 4.95 -28.80 -24.95
N CYS A 423 4.00 -28.08 -25.51
CA CYS A 423 3.08 -28.61 -26.52
C CYS A 423 3.50 -28.13 -27.91
N GLY A 424 3.76 -29.09 -28.80
CA GLY A 424 4.11 -28.83 -30.19
C GLY A 424 4.08 -30.13 -31.02
N ALA A 425 4.16 -30.02 -32.33
CA ALA A 425 4.17 -31.17 -33.24
C ALA A 425 5.58 -31.72 -33.44
N TYR A 426 6.25 -32.06 -32.34
CA TYR A 426 7.63 -32.59 -32.35
C TYR A 426 7.64 -34.10 -32.60
N GLY A 427 8.71 -34.59 -33.23
CA GLY A 427 8.91 -36.04 -33.39
C GLY A 427 8.37 -36.65 -34.68
N ARG A 428 8.02 -35.85 -35.71
CA ARG A 428 7.64 -36.32 -37.05
C ARG A 428 8.80 -36.43 -38.03
N GLY A 429 10.04 -36.45 -37.54
CA GLY A 429 11.25 -36.57 -38.39
C GLY A 429 11.71 -35.24 -38.99
N ASN A 430 11.22 -34.12 -38.51
CA ASN A 430 11.71 -32.80 -38.87
C ASN A 430 12.90 -32.44 -37.95
N ALA A 431 14.13 -32.55 -38.47
CA ALA A 431 15.37 -32.31 -37.73
C ALA A 431 15.43 -30.90 -37.11
N GLY A 432 14.73 -29.90 -37.65
CA GLY A 432 14.67 -28.55 -37.16
C GLY A 432 13.84 -28.46 -35.86
N ASP A 433 12.69 -29.10 -35.83
CA ASP A 433 11.81 -29.08 -34.64
C ASP A 433 12.40 -29.87 -33.46
N ASP A 434 13.08 -30.97 -33.73
CA ASP A 434 13.79 -31.77 -32.72
C ASP A 434 15.00 -31.00 -32.14
N ALA A 435 15.73 -30.25 -32.97
CA ALA A 435 16.85 -29.40 -32.52
C ALA A 435 16.36 -28.22 -31.65
N ILE A 436 15.21 -27.64 -31.97
CA ILE A 436 14.56 -26.57 -31.17
C ILE A 436 14.15 -27.09 -29.82
N LEU A 437 13.49 -28.26 -29.76
CA LEU A 437 13.08 -28.91 -28.53
C LEU A 437 14.30 -29.20 -27.63
N GLU A 438 15.38 -29.69 -28.21
CA GLU A 438 16.63 -29.97 -27.46
C GLU A 438 17.28 -28.67 -26.94
N ALA A 439 17.32 -27.61 -27.74
CA ALA A 439 17.84 -26.30 -27.30
C ALA A 439 16.99 -25.67 -26.18
N MET A 440 15.67 -25.81 -26.27
CA MET A 440 14.73 -25.36 -25.20
C MET A 440 14.93 -26.17 -23.91
N CYS A 441 15.04 -27.48 -23.99
CA CYS A 441 15.30 -28.33 -22.84
C CYS A 441 16.64 -27.99 -22.16
N ARG A 442 17.70 -27.74 -22.96
CA ARG A 442 19.00 -27.29 -22.41
C ARG A 442 18.91 -25.94 -21.73
N ARG A 443 18.21 -24.99 -22.32
CA ARG A 443 18.02 -23.64 -21.74
C ARG A 443 17.15 -23.65 -20.48
N CYS A 444 16.08 -24.45 -20.44
CA CYS A 444 15.29 -24.67 -19.22
C CYS A 444 16.13 -25.35 -18.12
N ALA A 445 16.95 -26.33 -18.46
CA ALA A 445 17.84 -27.00 -17.52
C ALA A 445 18.92 -26.08 -16.95
N SER A 446 19.40 -25.10 -17.72
CA SER A 446 20.40 -24.12 -17.25
C SER A 446 19.78 -22.97 -16.43
N SER A 447 18.46 -22.74 -16.56
CA SER A 447 17.75 -21.63 -15.90
C SER A 447 17.07 -22.07 -14.58
N ILE A 448 17.00 -23.37 -14.30
CA ILE A 448 16.37 -23.94 -13.10
C ILE A 448 17.43 -24.68 -12.28
N PRO A 449 17.87 -24.15 -11.13
CA PRO A 449 18.76 -24.88 -10.24
C PRO A 449 18.13 -26.24 -9.85
N ASN A 450 18.84 -27.34 -10.10
CA ASN A 450 18.39 -28.73 -9.82
C ASN A 450 17.33 -29.31 -10.78
N ALA A 451 17.24 -28.86 -12.03
CA ALA A 451 16.45 -29.53 -13.05
C ALA A 451 17.01 -30.95 -13.32
N PRO A 452 16.18 -32.01 -13.33
CA PRO A 452 16.67 -33.36 -13.52
C PRO A 452 17.11 -33.59 -14.96
N SER A 453 18.16 -34.39 -15.15
CA SER A 453 18.64 -34.90 -16.42
C SER A 453 17.62 -35.76 -17.22
N ALA A 454 16.41 -35.97 -16.66
CA ALA A 454 15.32 -36.76 -17.27
C ALA A 454 14.40 -35.95 -18.22
N LEU A 455 14.56 -34.63 -18.34
CA LEU A 455 13.74 -33.78 -19.21
C LEU A 455 13.96 -34.05 -20.73
N CYS A 456 14.99 -34.76 -21.10
CA CYS A 456 15.33 -35.10 -22.50
C CYS A 456 15.15 -36.57 -22.89
N ARG A 457 14.28 -37.32 -22.19
CA ARG A 457 13.84 -38.61 -22.72
C ARG A 457 12.58 -38.44 -23.57
N ALA A 458 12.75 -37.97 -24.79
CA ALA A 458 11.82 -38.31 -25.86
C ALA A 458 11.77 -39.84 -25.93
N ASP A 459 10.56 -40.39 -25.81
CA ASP A 459 10.36 -41.83 -25.81
C ASP A 459 10.81 -42.44 -27.14
N ARG A 460 12.05 -42.96 -27.21
CA ARG A 460 12.59 -43.67 -28.36
C ARG A 460 11.95 -45.07 -28.55
N ARG A 461 10.90 -45.40 -27.82
CA ARG A 461 10.25 -46.71 -27.88
C ARG A 461 9.00 -46.70 -28.80
N LYS A 462 9.09 -46.24 -30.02
CA LYS A 462 8.17 -46.63 -31.09
C LYS A 462 8.90 -46.57 -32.40
N ARG A 463 9.93 -47.38 -32.57
CA ARG A 463 10.40 -47.88 -33.85
C ARG A 463 10.65 -49.39 -33.67
N ALA A 464 9.66 -50.20 -33.94
CA ALA A 464 9.74 -51.52 -34.46
C ALA A 464 8.41 -51.76 -35.24
#